data_b8d76779e9975eb18fa23a5776f09ab0
#
_entry.id   b8d76779e9975eb18fa23a5776f09ab0
#
_cell.length_a   1.000
_cell.length_b   1.000
_cell.length_c   1.000
_cell.angle_alpha   90.00
_cell.angle_beta   90.00
_cell.angle_gamma   90.00
#
_symmetry.space_group_name_H-M   'P 1'
#
loop_
_entity.id
_entity.type
_entity.pdbx_description
1 polymer ?
#
loop_
_entity_poly.entity_id
_entity_poly.type
_entity_poly.pdbx_seq_one_letter_code
_entity_poly.pdbx_strand_id
1 'polypeptide(L)'
;MKPWVMGDGERGCLGYVFGMSLTPETLAALRQDYSQRGLRRSELDPDPLVQFRHWLADAHREGVIEPNAMVLSTLDAEGQPWSRTVLLKVCDDQGFVFFTNYEGGKAAQLAGSGRAALTFWWGALERQVNITGDVSKTTRAESEAYFASRPRASQLGAWASRQSSVIEGRA
;
A
#
# COMPACT_ATOMS: atom_id res chain seq x y z
N MET A 1 -11.03 27.66 2.80
CA MET A 1 -10.37 26.37 3.06
C MET A 1 -9.13 26.65 3.87
N LYS A 2 -8.96 26.09 5.08
CA LYS A 2 -7.74 26.31 5.88
C LYS A 2 -6.71 25.26 5.49
N PRO A 3 -5.47 25.64 5.13
CA PRO A 3 -4.44 24.69 4.77
C PRO A 3 -3.97 23.90 6.00
N TRP A 4 -3.69 22.62 5.81
CA TRP A 4 -2.99 21.78 6.77
C TRP A 4 -1.53 21.66 6.33
N VAL A 5 -0.60 21.84 7.27
CA VAL A 5 0.84 21.68 7.03
C VAL A 5 1.31 20.53 7.91
N MET A 6 1.99 19.56 7.33
CA MET A 6 2.80 18.61 8.09
C MET A 6 4.13 19.28 8.38
N GLY A 7 4.30 19.74 9.61
CA GLY A 7 5.54 20.39 10.04
C GLY A 7 6.57 19.38 10.52
N ASP A 8 7.82 19.79 10.48
CA ASP A 8 8.98 19.04 10.96
C ASP A 8 8.93 18.87 12.47
N GLY A 9 8.62 17.68 12.92
CA GLY A 9 9.25 17.22 14.15
C GLY A 9 10.70 16.90 13.80
N GLU A 10 11.64 17.59 14.39
CA GLU A 10 13.11 17.59 14.19
C GLU A 10 13.81 16.29 13.72
N ARG A 11 13.41 15.72 12.59
CA ARG A 11 14.18 14.68 11.89
C ARG A 11 14.01 14.82 10.39
N GLY A 12 15.03 15.42 9.77
CA GLY A 12 15.09 15.68 8.35
C GLY A 12 14.84 14.43 7.52
N CYS A 13 13.80 14.48 6.74
CA CYS A 13 13.64 13.60 5.60
C CYS A 13 14.50 14.18 4.47
N LEU A 14 15.74 13.69 4.30
CA LEU A 14 16.56 14.03 3.15
C LEU A 14 15.96 13.32 1.92
N GLY A 15 15.08 14.03 1.24
CA GLY A 15 14.66 13.67 -0.11
C GLY A 15 15.69 14.16 -1.13
N TYR A 16 16.49 13.26 -1.68
CA TYR A 16 17.25 13.56 -2.89
C TYR A 16 16.27 13.63 -4.08
N VAL A 17 15.97 14.85 -4.53
CA VAL A 17 15.32 15.07 -5.82
C VAL A 17 16.37 15.60 -6.78
N PHE A 18 16.76 14.78 -7.74
CA PHE A 18 17.61 15.19 -8.84
C PHE A 18 16.80 16.05 -9.84
N GLY A 19 17.15 17.32 -9.96
CA GLY A 19 17.17 17.99 -11.27
C GLY A 19 15.97 18.76 -11.74
N MET A 20 14.81 18.88 -11.01
CA MET A 20 13.80 19.91 -11.29
C MET A 20 13.16 20.36 -9.98
N SER A 21 13.50 21.57 -9.54
CA SER A 21 12.83 22.21 -8.41
C SER A 21 11.42 22.65 -8.87
N LEU A 22 10.39 21.94 -8.40
CA LEU A 22 9.02 22.39 -8.57
C LEU A 22 8.78 23.58 -7.63
N THR A 23 8.47 24.74 -8.19
CA THR A 23 8.07 25.90 -7.39
C THR A 23 6.68 25.70 -6.81
N PRO A 24 6.31 26.41 -5.71
CA PRO A 24 4.94 26.35 -5.17
C PRO A 24 3.87 26.65 -6.21
N GLU A 25 4.15 27.58 -7.13
CA GLU A 25 3.25 27.96 -8.24
C GLU A 25 3.08 26.79 -9.23
N THR A 26 4.19 26.12 -9.58
CA THR A 26 4.16 24.94 -10.45
C THR A 26 3.38 23.80 -9.82
N LEU A 27 3.59 23.54 -8.50
CA LEU A 27 2.82 22.53 -7.77
C LEU A 27 1.32 22.87 -7.73
N ALA A 28 0.97 24.13 -7.52
CA ALA A 28 -0.43 24.58 -7.52
C ALA A 28 -1.09 24.48 -8.90
N ALA A 29 -0.30 24.55 -9.97
CA ALA A 29 -0.76 24.43 -11.37
C ALA A 29 -0.88 22.95 -11.82
N LEU A 30 -0.37 21.97 -11.08
CA LEU A 30 -0.54 20.53 -11.37
C LEU A 30 -1.99 20.08 -11.11
N ARG A 31 -2.91 20.63 -11.89
CA ARG A 31 -4.32 20.24 -11.87
C ARG A 31 -4.64 19.59 -13.21
N GLN A 32 -5.33 18.48 -13.16
CA GLN A 32 -5.88 17.83 -14.34
C GLN A 32 -7.41 17.83 -14.20
N ASP A 33 -8.09 18.08 -15.31
CA ASP A 33 -9.54 17.88 -15.37
C ASP A 33 -9.80 16.37 -15.41
N TYR A 34 -10.58 15.91 -14.46
CA TYR A 34 -11.02 14.52 -14.44
C TYR A 34 -12.04 14.32 -15.57
N SER A 35 -11.63 13.57 -16.58
CA SER A 35 -12.40 13.37 -17.81
C SER A 35 -12.96 11.97 -17.98
N GLN A 36 -12.60 11.06 -17.06
CA GLN A 36 -13.08 9.69 -17.08
C GLN A 36 -14.58 9.61 -16.76
N ARG A 37 -15.21 8.50 -17.12
CA ARG A 37 -16.62 8.24 -16.84
C ARG A 37 -16.87 8.40 -15.34
N GLY A 38 -17.73 9.34 -14.98
CA GLY A 38 -18.16 9.52 -13.61
C GLY A 38 -18.77 8.22 -13.04
N LEU A 39 -18.59 8.00 -11.76
CA LEU A 39 -19.14 6.83 -11.04
C LEU A 39 -20.65 6.99 -10.87
N ARG A 40 -21.45 6.10 -11.49
CA ARG A 40 -22.90 6.07 -11.28
C ARG A 40 -23.27 4.96 -10.34
N ARG A 41 -24.14 5.26 -9.38
CA ARG A 41 -24.61 4.25 -8.40
C ARG A 41 -25.23 3.02 -9.05
N SER A 42 -25.89 3.18 -10.20
CA SER A 42 -26.49 2.09 -10.95
C SER A 42 -25.48 1.14 -11.63
N GLU A 43 -24.21 1.54 -11.70
CA GLU A 43 -23.10 0.78 -12.28
C GLU A 43 -22.25 0.07 -11.21
N LEU A 44 -22.63 0.25 -9.93
CA LEU A 44 -21.92 -0.37 -8.80
C LEU A 44 -22.55 -1.69 -8.42
N ASP A 45 -21.69 -2.67 -8.16
CA ASP A 45 -22.12 -3.92 -7.55
C ASP A 45 -22.54 -3.65 -6.09
N PRO A 46 -23.65 -4.24 -5.60
CA PRO A 46 -24.05 -4.10 -4.20
C PRO A 46 -23.04 -4.72 -3.21
N ASP A 47 -22.26 -5.71 -3.65
CA ASP A 47 -21.16 -6.28 -2.89
C ASP A 47 -19.86 -5.49 -3.15
N PRO A 48 -19.30 -4.82 -2.14
CA PRO A 48 -18.09 -4.02 -2.31
C PRO A 48 -16.85 -4.87 -2.67
N LEU A 49 -16.78 -6.14 -2.31
CA LEU A 49 -15.68 -7.03 -2.69
C LEU A 49 -15.77 -7.44 -4.16
N VAL A 50 -16.98 -7.66 -4.66
CA VAL A 50 -17.20 -7.90 -6.09
C VAL A 50 -16.85 -6.65 -6.88
N GLN A 51 -17.31 -5.48 -6.42
CA GLN A 51 -16.97 -4.20 -7.05
C GLN A 51 -15.47 -3.95 -7.09
N PHE A 52 -14.78 -4.21 -6.00
CA PHE A 52 -13.32 -4.08 -5.93
C PHE A 52 -12.64 -5.01 -6.95
N ARG A 53 -13.05 -6.28 -7.02
CA ARG A 53 -12.49 -7.25 -7.98
C ARG A 53 -12.71 -6.80 -9.43
N HIS A 54 -13.88 -6.25 -9.76
CA HIS A 54 -14.13 -5.67 -11.07
C HIS A 54 -13.16 -4.51 -11.38
N TRP A 55 -12.99 -3.58 -10.47
CA TRP A 55 -12.09 -2.44 -10.65
C TRP A 55 -10.61 -2.83 -10.73
N LEU A 56 -10.19 -3.83 -9.95
CA LEU A 56 -8.83 -4.39 -10.04
C LEU A 56 -8.60 -5.05 -11.41
N ALA A 57 -9.58 -5.79 -11.92
CA ALA A 57 -9.53 -6.38 -13.26
C ALA A 57 -9.50 -5.29 -14.35
N ASP A 58 -10.27 -4.23 -14.21
CA ASP A 58 -10.22 -3.06 -15.10
C ASP A 58 -8.82 -2.43 -15.09
N ALA A 59 -8.24 -2.19 -13.91
CA ALA A 59 -6.91 -1.62 -13.78
C ALA A 59 -5.84 -2.49 -14.45
N HIS A 60 -5.95 -3.80 -14.32
CA HIS A 60 -5.05 -4.74 -15.01
C HIS A 60 -5.22 -4.69 -16.53
N ARG A 61 -6.45 -4.68 -17.03
CA ARG A 61 -6.77 -4.63 -18.46
C ARG A 61 -6.29 -3.33 -19.12
N GLU A 62 -6.41 -2.21 -18.41
CA GLU A 62 -5.96 -0.88 -18.87
C GLU A 62 -4.45 -0.65 -18.70
N GLY A 63 -3.71 -1.69 -18.30
CA GLY A 63 -2.25 -1.65 -18.24
C GLY A 63 -1.66 -0.83 -17.09
N VAL A 64 -2.43 -0.65 -15.99
CA VAL A 64 -1.89 -0.03 -14.77
C VAL A 64 -0.73 -0.88 -14.26
N ILE A 65 0.42 -0.26 -14.04
CA ILE A 65 1.61 -0.94 -13.51
C ILE A 65 1.32 -1.41 -12.08
N GLU A 66 1.51 -2.71 -11.83
CA GLU A 66 1.26 -3.32 -10.51
C GLU A 66 -0.11 -2.92 -9.91
N PRO A 67 -1.24 -3.23 -10.58
CA PRO A 67 -2.56 -2.78 -10.13
C PRO A 67 -2.93 -3.31 -8.73
N ASN A 68 -2.24 -4.35 -8.27
CA ASN A 68 -2.34 -4.93 -6.94
C ASN A 68 -1.43 -4.27 -5.90
N ALA A 69 -0.64 -3.25 -6.28
CA ALA A 69 0.11 -2.46 -5.31
C ALA A 69 -0.85 -1.58 -4.49
N MET A 70 -0.63 -1.55 -3.19
CA MET A 70 -1.44 -0.76 -2.27
C MET A 70 -0.57 -0.13 -1.19
N VAL A 71 -0.97 1.03 -0.71
CA VAL A 71 -0.34 1.66 0.45
C VAL A 71 -0.96 1.08 1.72
N LEU A 72 -0.14 0.43 2.53
CA LEU A 72 -0.50 -0.02 3.87
C LEU A 72 -0.13 1.05 4.88
N SER A 73 -1.11 1.56 5.61
CA SER A 73 -0.95 2.52 6.70
C SER A 73 -1.18 1.84 8.05
N THR A 74 -0.26 2.05 8.98
CA THR A 74 -0.24 1.45 10.32
C THR A 74 0.15 2.51 11.36
N LEU A 75 -0.06 2.22 12.63
CA LEU A 75 0.40 3.01 13.76
C LEU A 75 1.50 2.25 14.51
N ASP A 76 2.52 2.96 14.97
CA ASP A 76 3.47 2.40 15.92
C ASP A 76 2.95 2.50 17.37
N ALA A 77 3.77 2.10 18.34
CA ALA A 77 3.40 2.08 19.75
C ALA A 77 3.14 3.51 20.31
N GLU A 78 3.76 4.51 19.72
CA GLU A 78 3.60 5.93 20.08
C GLU A 78 2.42 6.58 19.35
N GLY A 79 1.70 5.84 18.50
CA GLY A 79 0.58 6.37 17.70
C GLY A 79 1.03 7.10 16.43
N GLN A 80 2.32 7.05 16.08
CA GLN A 80 2.84 7.67 14.86
C GLN A 80 2.39 6.86 13.64
N PRO A 81 1.73 7.48 12.64
CA PRO A 81 1.35 6.81 11.41
C PRO A 81 2.55 6.55 10.50
N TRP A 82 2.58 5.37 9.93
CA TRP A 82 3.56 4.90 8.95
C TRP A 82 2.86 4.38 7.72
N SER A 83 3.40 4.69 6.54
CA SER A 83 2.86 4.19 5.26
C SER A 83 3.96 3.60 4.40
N ARG A 84 3.63 2.51 3.68
CA ARG A 84 4.54 1.83 2.71
C ARG A 84 3.73 1.07 1.69
N THR A 85 4.32 0.84 0.52
CA THR A 85 3.71 -0.02 -0.49
C THR A 85 3.88 -1.49 -0.15
N VAL A 86 2.81 -2.25 -0.28
CA VAL A 86 2.76 -3.72 -0.24
C VAL A 86 1.91 -4.23 -1.40
N LEU A 87 1.98 -5.53 -1.71
CA LEU A 87 1.24 -6.12 -2.81
C LEU A 87 0.10 -7.00 -2.29
N LEU A 88 -1.12 -6.73 -2.74
CA LEU A 88 -2.26 -7.62 -2.55
C LEU A 88 -1.97 -8.97 -3.22
N LYS A 89 -2.26 -10.07 -2.53
CA LYS A 89 -2.07 -11.43 -3.04
C LYS A 89 -3.36 -12.23 -3.12
N VAL A 90 -4.30 -11.99 -2.21
CA VAL A 90 -5.62 -12.60 -2.24
C VAL A 90 -6.66 -11.54 -1.87
N CYS A 91 -7.82 -11.58 -2.52
CA CYS A 91 -9.03 -10.85 -2.15
C CYS A 91 -10.21 -11.82 -2.25
N ASP A 92 -10.70 -12.25 -1.11
CA ASP A 92 -11.82 -13.16 -0.97
C ASP A 92 -12.81 -12.68 0.11
N ASP A 93 -13.72 -13.51 0.51
CA ASP A 93 -14.76 -13.18 1.50
C ASP A 93 -14.18 -13.02 2.92
N GLN A 94 -12.93 -13.45 3.15
CA GLN A 94 -12.21 -13.23 4.41
C GLN A 94 -11.49 -11.87 4.43
N GLY A 95 -11.28 -11.25 3.25
CA GLY A 95 -10.70 -9.92 3.13
C GLY A 95 -9.52 -9.81 2.15
N PHE A 96 -8.57 -8.95 2.53
CA PHE A 96 -7.42 -8.56 1.69
C PHE A 96 -6.14 -9.11 2.29
N VAL A 97 -5.47 -10.04 1.60
CA VAL A 97 -4.29 -10.73 2.10
C VAL A 97 -3.02 -10.19 1.43
N PHE A 98 -2.04 -9.85 2.24
CA PHE A 98 -0.67 -9.56 1.81
C PHE A 98 0.31 -10.30 2.71
N PHE A 99 1.52 -10.58 2.19
CA PHE A 99 2.55 -11.28 2.94
C PHE A 99 3.73 -10.35 3.24
N THR A 100 4.24 -10.44 4.45
CA THR A 100 5.39 -9.65 4.91
C THR A 100 6.23 -10.45 5.89
N ASN A 101 7.46 -9.99 6.16
CA ASN A 101 8.27 -10.57 7.23
C ASN A 101 7.67 -10.23 8.59
N TYR A 102 7.41 -11.25 9.41
CA TYR A 102 6.83 -11.08 10.76
C TYR A 102 7.80 -10.41 11.76
N GLU A 103 9.10 -10.40 11.48
CA GLU A 103 10.11 -9.72 12.30
C GLU A 103 10.32 -8.25 11.90
N GLY A 104 9.66 -7.80 10.82
CA GLY A 104 9.80 -6.43 10.34
C GLY A 104 8.95 -5.42 11.10
N GLY A 105 9.35 -4.13 11.09
CA GLY A 105 8.68 -3.06 11.82
C GLY A 105 7.19 -2.94 11.54
N LYS A 106 6.76 -3.14 10.27
CA LYS A 106 5.32 -3.12 9.94
C LYS A 106 4.54 -4.26 10.61
N ALA A 107 5.15 -5.42 10.79
CA ALA A 107 4.50 -6.55 11.46
C ALA A 107 4.33 -6.29 12.96
N ALA A 108 5.32 -5.65 13.60
CA ALA A 108 5.20 -5.20 14.98
C ALA A 108 4.07 -4.16 15.14
N GLN A 109 3.98 -3.20 14.23
CA GLN A 109 2.92 -2.19 14.22
C GLN A 109 1.52 -2.82 14.06
N LEU A 110 1.37 -3.77 13.13
CA LEU A 110 0.12 -4.51 12.92
C LEU A 110 -0.27 -5.34 14.15
N ALA A 111 0.70 -6.01 14.78
CA ALA A 111 0.46 -6.80 15.98
C ALA A 111 0.08 -5.93 17.19
N GLY A 112 0.66 -4.73 17.29
CA GLY A 112 0.40 -3.79 18.39
C GLY A 112 -0.95 -3.10 18.27
N SER A 113 -1.30 -2.61 17.07
CA SER A 113 -2.55 -1.86 16.84
C SER A 113 -3.76 -2.76 16.55
N GLY A 114 -3.53 -3.94 15.95
CA GLY A 114 -4.59 -4.81 15.44
C GLY A 114 -5.40 -4.22 14.28
N ARG A 115 -5.07 -3.01 13.80
CA ARG A 115 -5.82 -2.27 12.78
C ARG A 115 -4.91 -1.66 11.74
N ALA A 116 -5.44 -1.51 10.52
CA ALA A 116 -4.73 -0.88 9.42
C ALA A 116 -5.67 -0.23 8.42
N ALA A 117 -5.08 0.57 7.52
CA ALA A 117 -5.74 1.02 6.32
C ALA A 117 -4.95 0.58 5.08
N LEU A 118 -5.67 0.26 4.01
CA LEU A 118 -5.13 -0.01 2.68
C LEU A 118 -5.67 1.04 1.72
N THR A 119 -4.81 1.57 0.85
CA THR A 119 -5.22 2.50 -0.20
C THR A 119 -4.70 2.02 -1.53
N PHE A 120 -5.60 1.80 -2.48
CA PHE A 120 -5.27 1.61 -3.89
C PHE A 120 -5.45 2.93 -4.62
N TRP A 121 -4.52 3.26 -5.50
CA TRP A 121 -4.61 4.42 -6.37
C TRP A 121 -4.33 4.02 -7.82
N TRP A 122 -5.36 4.09 -8.64
CA TRP A 122 -5.29 3.83 -10.07
C TRP A 122 -5.50 5.15 -10.84
N GLY A 123 -4.45 5.98 -10.85
CA GLY A 123 -4.52 7.35 -11.39
C GLY A 123 -4.99 7.41 -12.85
N ALA A 124 -4.56 6.44 -13.68
CA ALA A 124 -5.01 6.35 -15.08
C ALA A 124 -6.53 6.09 -15.21
N LEU A 125 -7.18 5.57 -14.19
CA LEU A 125 -8.63 5.33 -14.15
C LEU A 125 -9.35 6.33 -13.24
N GLU A 126 -8.64 7.30 -12.67
CA GLU A 126 -9.19 8.27 -11.72
C GLU A 126 -9.93 7.59 -10.55
N ARG A 127 -9.43 6.41 -10.13
CA ARG A 127 -10.05 5.60 -9.07
C ARG A 127 -9.14 5.46 -7.86
N GLN A 128 -9.72 5.62 -6.69
CA GLN A 128 -9.10 5.33 -5.41
C GLN A 128 -10.03 4.45 -4.58
N VAL A 129 -9.44 3.44 -3.91
CA VAL A 129 -10.16 2.60 -2.95
C VAL A 129 -9.44 2.66 -1.62
N ASN A 130 -10.17 3.01 -0.57
CA ASN A 130 -9.70 2.99 0.81
C ASN A 130 -10.43 1.87 1.57
N ILE A 131 -9.67 1.06 2.28
CA ILE A 131 -10.17 -0.06 3.09
C ILE A 131 -9.59 0.11 4.48
N THR A 132 -10.42 0.06 5.49
CA THR A 132 -10.00 0.07 6.90
C THR A 132 -10.59 -1.14 7.61
N GLY A 133 -9.83 -1.74 8.52
CA GLY A 133 -10.32 -2.90 9.23
C GLY A 133 -9.34 -3.45 10.26
N ASP A 134 -9.78 -4.53 10.87
CA ASP A 134 -8.97 -5.31 11.79
C ASP A 134 -7.99 -6.19 11.01
N VAL A 135 -6.83 -6.47 11.61
CA VAL A 135 -5.76 -7.27 10.99
C VAL A 135 -5.48 -8.49 11.84
N SER A 136 -5.44 -9.63 11.17
CA SER A 136 -5.04 -10.90 11.77
C SER A 136 -3.95 -11.57 10.94
N LYS A 137 -3.20 -12.50 11.56
CA LYS A 137 -2.25 -13.33 10.82
C LYS A 137 -3.02 -14.41 10.04
N THR A 138 -2.58 -14.67 8.82
CA THR A 138 -3.02 -15.85 8.06
C THR A 138 -2.55 -17.13 8.76
N THR A 139 -3.11 -18.26 8.39
CA THR A 139 -2.66 -19.56 8.91
C THR A 139 -1.22 -19.86 8.46
N ARG A 140 -0.57 -20.74 9.21
CA ARG A 140 0.77 -21.22 8.85
C ARG A 140 0.76 -21.92 7.49
N ALA A 141 -0.27 -22.70 7.19
CA ALA A 141 -0.41 -23.42 5.93
C ALA A 141 -0.49 -22.46 4.73
N GLU A 142 -1.28 -21.39 4.82
CA GLU A 142 -1.38 -20.35 3.79
C GLU A 142 -0.04 -19.63 3.59
N SER A 143 0.64 -19.29 4.68
CA SER A 143 1.96 -18.63 4.63
C SER A 143 3.01 -19.53 3.97
N GLU A 144 3.05 -20.81 4.29
CA GLU A 144 3.96 -21.80 3.71
C GLU A 144 3.66 -22.04 2.23
N ALA A 145 2.38 -22.18 1.85
CA ALA A 145 1.96 -22.35 0.46
C ALA A 145 2.35 -21.13 -0.39
N TYR A 146 2.10 -19.93 0.10
CA TYR A 146 2.53 -18.71 -0.59
C TYR A 146 4.07 -18.63 -0.70
N PHE A 147 4.81 -18.91 0.38
CA PHE A 147 6.26 -18.88 0.35
C PHE A 147 6.83 -19.86 -0.68
N ALA A 148 6.28 -21.08 -0.74
CA ALA A 148 6.69 -22.11 -1.71
C ALA A 148 6.41 -21.69 -3.18
N SER A 149 5.36 -20.90 -3.42
CA SER A 149 5.01 -20.42 -4.76
C SER A 149 5.94 -19.31 -5.28
N ARG A 150 6.76 -18.69 -4.41
CA ARG A 150 7.67 -17.61 -4.80
C ARG A 150 8.86 -18.13 -5.62
N PRO A 151 9.39 -17.33 -6.55
CA PRO A 151 10.65 -17.65 -7.22
C PRO A 151 11.78 -17.94 -6.22
N ARG A 152 12.64 -18.90 -6.52
CA ARG A 152 13.72 -19.33 -5.60
C ARG A 152 14.58 -18.16 -5.09
N ALA A 153 14.94 -17.23 -5.96
CA ALA A 153 15.72 -16.05 -5.59
C ALA A 153 14.98 -15.18 -4.54
N SER A 154 13.67 -15.04 -4.67
CA SER A 154 12.84 -14.30 -3.72
C SER A 154 12.71 -15.04 -2.38
N GLN A 155 12.69 -16.38 -2.38
CA GLN A 155 12.71 -17.18 -1.15
C GLN A 155 14.04 -16.98 -0.42
N LEU A 156 15.19 -17.08 -1.12
CA LEU A 156 16.51 -16.86 -0.56
C LEU A 156 16.68 -15.45 0.00
N GLY A 157 16.22 -14.43 -0.76
CA GLY A 157 16.24 -13.04 -0.31
C GLY A 157 15.44 -12.80 0.98
N ALA A 158 14.31 -13.49 1.13
CA ALA A 158 13.51 -13.40 2.37
C ALA A 158 14.21 -14.01 3.58
N TRP A 159 14.99 -15.08 3.38
CA TRP A 159 15.80 -15.70 4.43
C TRP A 159 17.02 -14.86 4.80
N ALA A 160 17.68 -14.27 3.81
CA ALA A 160 18.90 -13.47 4.01
C ALA A 160 18.63 -12.09 4.61
N SER A 161 17.42 -11.54 4.41
CA SER A 161 17.09 -10.17 4.82
C SER A 161 16.44 -10.14 6.21
N ARG A 162 17.11 -9.48 7.15
CA ARG A 162 16.50 -9.02 8.40
C ARG A 162 15.84 -7.67 8.16
N GLN A 163 14.64 -7.68 7.58
CA GLN A 163 13.92 -6.46 7.23
C GLN A 163 13.73 -5.53 8.44
N SER A 164 14.01 -4.24 8.26
CA SER A 164 13.88 -3.19 9.28
C SER A 164 14.89 -3.31 10.44
N SER A 165 15.97 -4.06 10.29
CA SER A 165 17.07 -4.10 11.24
C SER A 165 18.28 -3.30 10.74
N VAL A 166 19.07 -2.80 11.67
CA VAL A 166 20.37 -2.19 11.36
C VAL A 166 21.31 -3.28 10.87
N ILE A 167 22.02 -3.03 9.76
CA ILE A 167 23.05 -3.89 9.22
C ILE A 167 24.41 -3.22 9.40
N GLU A 168 25.44 -4.00 9.73
CA GLU A 168 26.81 -3.48 9.99
C GLU A 168 27.54 -3.01 8.73
N GLY A 169 26.92 -3.08 7.55
CA GLY A 169 27.48 -2.64 6.28
C GLY A 169 27.10 -3.56 5.12
N ARG A 170 27.53 -3.18 3.91
CA ARG A 170 27.51 -4.09 2.75
C ARG A 170 28.82 -4.87 2.77
N ALA A 171 28.72 -6.20 2.89
CA ALA A 171 29.83 -7.09 2.59
C ALA A 171 30.02 -7.18 1.08
#